data_5300e3ebe317e05f2f59b0254a10ea44
#
_entry.id   5300e3ebe317e05f2f59b0254a10ea44
#
_cell.length_a   1.000
_cell.length_b   1.000
_cell.length_c   1.000
_cell.angle_alpha   90.00
_cell.angle_beta   90.00
_cell.angle_gamma   90.00
#
_symmetry.space_group_name_H-M   'P 1'
#
loop_
_entity.id
_entity.type
_entity.pdbx_description
1 polymer ?
#
loop_
_entity_poly.entity_id
_entity_poly.type
_entity_poly.pdbx_seq_one_letter_code
_entity_poly.pdbx_strand_id
1 'polypeptide(L)'
;RDSSYRSAMSVQSSLSMYAIYRFGSDDQKEKYLPEMAKGKLIGCFGLTEPDAGSDPGSMKTIAKKVDGGYKLSGSKTWITNAPIADIFVIWAKDEQGILRGFIAEKDDKNITTAKLEGKFALRASTTGQVFMDELFIAFLRKLLEGWKASSFNLTTLQFFEVLKDAL
;
A
#
# COMPACT_ATOMS: atom_id res chain seq x y z
N ARG A 1 25.51 12.29 3.73
CA ARG A 1 24.19 11.94 4.31
C ARG A 1 23.44 11.10 3.29
N ASP A 2 22.93 9.94 3.69
CA ASP A 2 22.19 9.04 2.79
C ASP A 2 20.70 9.42 2.76
N SER A 3 20.22 9.84 1.58
CA SER A 3 18.81 10.21 1.37
C SER A 3 17.85 9.00 1.39
N SER A 4 18.36 7.77 1.45
CA SER A 4 17.58 6.55 1.57
C SER A 4 16.69 6.55 2.82
N TYR A 5 17.20 7.06 3.94
CA TYR A 5 16.42 7.16 5.19
C TYR A 5 15.21 8.07 5.04
N ARG A 6 15.36 9.19 4.33
CA ARG A 6 14.25 10.09 4.02
C ARG A 6 13.17 9.37 3.21
N SER A 7 13.57 8.58 2.20
CA SER A 7 12.63 7.82 1.38
C SER A 7 11.85 6.80 2.23
N ALA A 8 12.55 6.01 3.05
CA ALA A 8 11.91 5.02 3.92
C ALA A 8 10.94 5.66 4.92
N MET A 9 11.35 6.76 5.57
CA MET A 9 10.49 7.49 6.51
C MET A 9 9.29 8.15 5.84
N SER A 10 9.46 8.70 4.63
CA SER A 10 8.37 9.30 3.87
C SER A 10 7.31 8.27 3.50
N VAL A 11 7.70 7.06 3.09
CA VAL A 11 6.76 5.99 2.80
C VAL A 11 6.04 5.53 4.07
N GLN A 12 6.75 5.42 5.20
CA GLN A 12 6.15 5.10 6.49
C GLN A 12 5.06 6.12 6.87
N SER A 13 5.41 7.41 6.94
CA SER A 13 4.54 8.44 7.48
C SER A 13 3.52 8.98 6.47
N SER A 14 4.01 9.39 5.28
CA SER A 14 3.19 10.15 4.32
C SER A 14 2.39 9.26 3.37
N LEU A 15 2.69 7.98 3.26
CA LEU A 15 1.94 7.04 2.43
C LEU A 15 1.18 6.02 3.27
N SER A 16 1.89 5.14 3.99
CA SER A 16 1.25 4.02 4.70
C SER A 16 0.40 4.51 5.87
N MET A 17 0.98 5.28 6.78
CA MET A 17 0.24 5.80 7.93
C MET A 17 -0.85 6.78 7.50
N TYR A 18 -0.55 7.66 6.53
CA TYR A 18 -1.53 8.63 6.05
C TYR A 18 -2.74 7.96 5.39
N ALA A 19 -2.54 6.91 4.60
CA ALA A 19 -3.65 6.16 4.03
C ALA A 19 -4.56 5.55 5.11
N ILE A 20 -3.99 4.98 6.17
CA ILE A 20 -4.74 4.45 7.31
C ILE A 20 -5.43 5.59 8.08
N TYR A 21 -4.72 6.69 8.34
CA TYR A 21 -5.29 7.86 9.02
C TYR A 21 -6.49 8.44 8.27
N ARG A 22 -6.36 8.61 6.96
CA ARG A 22 -7.37 9.29 6.13
C ARG A 22 -8.56 8.39 5.80
N PHE A 23 -8.33 7.11 5.56
CA PHE A 23 -9.33 6.17 5.02
C PHE A 23 -9.59 4.95 5.91
N GLY A 24 -8.87 4.78 6.99
CA GLY A 24 -9.10 3.71 7.96
C GLY A 24 -10.31 3.98 8.84
N SER A 25 -10.95 2.91 9.33
CA SER A 25 -11.90 2.98 10.43
C SER A 25 -11.19 3.40 11.72
N ASP A 26 -11.94 3.82 12.73
CA ASP A 26 -11.34 4.21 14.01
C ASP A 26 -10.61 3.03 14.66
N ASP A 27 -11.15 1.82 14.57
CA ASP A 27 -10.48 0.58 15.04
C ASP A 27 -9.15 0.33 14.31
N GLN A 28 -9.10 0.57 12.99
CA GLN A 28 -7.86 0.45 12.20
C GLN A 28 -6.84 1.50 12.60
N LYS A 29 -7.26 2.74 12.81
CA LYS A 29 -6.38 3.83 13.27
C LYS A 29 -5.81 3.53 14.65
N GLU A 30 -6.65 3.12 15.59
CA GLU A 30 -6.25 2.77 16.94
C GLU A 30 -5.28 1.57 16.97
N LYS A 31 -5.55 0.56 16.16
CA LYS A 31 -4.72 -0.65 16.07
C LYS A 31 -3.34 -0.37 15.48
N TYR A 32 -3.26 0.36 14.37
CA TYR A 32 -2.01 0.43 13.58
C TYR A 32 -1.18 1.68 13.84
N LEU A 33 -1.82 2.88 13.89
CA LEU A 33 -1.06 4.13 13.88
C LEU A 33 -0.13 4.33 15.08
N PRO A 34 -0.51 4.00 16.32
CA PRO A 34 0.39 4.19 17.47
C PRO A 34 1.67 3.34 17.39
N GLU A 35 1.58 2.10 16.92
CA GLU A 35 2.73 1.20 16.83
C GLU A 35 3.59 1.53 15.58
N MET A 36 2.96 2.00 14.50
CA MET A 36 3.67 2.51 13.32
C MET A 36 4.42 3.83 13.64
N ALA A 37 3.84 4.72 14.43
CA ALA A 37 4.48 5.98 14.84
C ALA A 37 5.70 5.75 15.75
N LYS A 38 5.67 4.68 16.56
CA LYS A 38 6.82 4.25 17.38
C LYS A 38 7.89 3.50 16.58
N GLY A 39 7.65 3.22 15.30
CA GLY A 39 8.53 2.41 14.46
C GLY A 39 8.56 0.91 14.81
N LYS A 40 7.60 0.43 15.57
CA LYS A 40 7.47 -1.00 15.90
C LYS A 40 6.81 -1.79 14.76
N LEU A 41 5.96 -1.14 13.98
CA LEU A 41 5.37 -1.67 12.76
C LEU A 41 5.86 -0.83 11.56
N ILE A 42 6.49 -1.49 10.63
CA ILE A 42 6.95 -0.87 9.38
C ILE A 42 5.87 -1.05 8.31
N GLY A 43 5.51 0.07 7.68
CA GLY A 43 4.52 0.08 6.60
C GLY A 43 5.15 0.21 5.22
N CYS A 44 4.49 -0.39 4.24
CA CYS A 44 4.75 -0.13 2.82
C CYS A 44 3.46 0.23 2.07
N PHE A 45 3.61 0.74 0.85
CA PHE A 45 2.51 1.25 0.04
C PHE A 45 2.54 0.60 -1.34
N GLY A 46 1.72 -0.42 -1.52
CA GLY A 46 1.66 -1.26 -2.72
C GLY A 46 0.71 -0.70 -3.78
N LEU A 47 1.17 0.28 -4.56
CA LEU A 47 0.41 0.87 -5.66
C LEU A 47 0.96 0.40 -7.02
N THR A 48 2.24 0.67 -7.28
CA THR A 48 2.92 0.46 -8.57
C THR A 48 2.99 -1.01 -8.96
N GLU A 49 2.73 -1.30 -10.22
CA GLU A 49 2.87 -2.63 -10.84
C GLU A 49 3.90 -2.59 -11.98
N PRO A 50 4.40 -3.76 -12.45
CA PRO A 50 5.34 -3.79 -13.57
C PRO A 50 4.87 -3.03 -14.81
N ASP A 51 3.56 -3.12 -15.12
CA ASP A 51 2.94 -2.50 -16.29
C ASP A 51 2.12 -1.24 -15.96
N ALA A 52 2.05 -0.82 -14.70
CA ALA A 52 1.24 0.31 -14.23
C ALA A 52 2.02 1.17 -13.24
N GLY A 53 2.88 2.02 -13.76
CA GLY A 53 3.68 2.99 -12.99
C GLY A 53 3.02 4.37 -12.99
N SER A 54 3.24 5.14 -14.06
CA SER A 54 2.71 6.52 -14.20
C SER A 54 1.19 6.57 -14.35
N ASP A 55 0.57 5.49 -14.77
CA ASP A 55 -0.87 5.31 -14.76
C ASP A 55 -1.27 4.17 -13.80
N PRO A 56 -1.43 4.45 -12.51
CA PRO A 56 -1.86 3.44 -11.55
C PRO A 56 -3.30 2.98 -11.78
N GLY A 57 -4.11 3.74 -12.52
CA GLY A 57 -5.45 3.34 -12.93
C GLY A 57 -5.47 2.13 -13.86
N SER A 58 -4.38 1.83 -14.55
CA SER A 58 -4.24 0.65 -15.41
C SER A 58 -3.81 -0.62 -14.67
N MET A 59 -3.69 -0.60 -13.34
CA MET A 59 -3.28 -1.76 -12.54
C MET A 59 -4.10 -3.02 -12.83
N LYS A 60 -3.45 -4.16 -12.72
CA LYS A 60 -4.02 -5.49 -12.96
C LYS A 60 -4.35 -6.25 -11.68
N THR A 61 -3.81 -5.84 -10.53
CA THR A 61 -4.15 -6.46 -9.23
C THR A 61 -5.65 -6.35 -9.01
N ILE A 62 -6.28 -7.50 -8.78
CA ILE A 62 -7.73 -7.63 -8.58
C ILE A 62 -8.05 -8.04 -7.14
N ALA A 63 -9.16 -7.49 -6.62
CA ALA A 63 -9.76 -7.87 -5.36
C ALA A 63 -11.14 -8.47 -5.63
N LYS A 64 -11.25 -9.79 -5.62
CA LYS A 64 -12.50 -10.52 -5.80
C LYS A 64 -13.23 -10.62 -4.46
N LYS A 65 -14.48 -10.21 -4.43
CA LYS A 65 -15.33 -10.34 -3.23
C LYS A 65 -15.66 -11.81 -2.97
N VAL A 66 -15.49 -12.23 -1.73
CA VAL A 66 -15.81 -13.59 -1.26
C VAL A 66 -16.54 -13.51 0.08
N ASP A 67 -16.99 -14.65 0.60
CA ASP A 67 -17.59 -14.68 1.93
C ASP A 67 -16.60 -14.20 3.00
N GLY A 68 -17.04 -13.26 3.83
CA GLY A 68 -16.25 -12.66 4.91
C GLY A 68 -15.17 -11.64 4.48
N GLY A 69 -14.93 -11.41 3.17
CA GLY A 69 -13.85 -10.51 2.75
C GLY A 69 -13.62 -10.40 1.25
N TYR A 70 -12.34 -10.28 0.93
CA TYR A 70 -11.82 -10.22 -0.44
C TYR A 70 -10.63 -11.15 -0.60
N LYS A 71 -10.47 -11.72 -1.79
CA LYS A 71 -9.24 -12.37 -2.25
C LYS A 71 -8.50 -11.45 -3.23
N LEU A 72 -7.26 -11.12 -2.90
CA LEU A 72 -6.41 -10.28 -3.71
C LEU A 72 -5.42 -11.15 -4.49
N SER A 73 -5.33 -10.90 -5.81
CA SER A 73 -4.37 -11.56 -6.69
C SER A 73 -3.66 -10.55 -7.59
N GLY A 74 -2.33 -10.66 -7.67
CA GLY A 74 -1.50 -9.75 -8.46
C GLY A 74 -0.13 -9.54 -7.84
N SER A 75 0.60 -8.56 -8.38
CA SER A 75 1.94 -8.21 -7.90
C SER A 75 2.16 -6.72 -7.90
N LYS A 76 2.99 -6.25 -6.97
CA LYS A 76 3.45 -4.86 -6.89
C LYS A 76 4.96 -4.82 -7.01
N THR A 77 5.51 -3.77 -7.61
CA THR A 77 6.95 -3.62 -7.83
C THR A 77 7.44 -2.24 -7.38
N TRP A 78 8.74 -2.14 -7.12
CA TRP A 78 9.39 -0.92 -6.63
C TRP A 78 8.84 -0.41 -5.31
N ILE A 79 8.36 -1.31 -4.45
CA ILE A 79 7.71 -0.96 -3.19
C ILE A 79 8.78 -0.76 -2.11
N THR A 80 8.95 0.48 -1.70
CA THR A 80 9.83 0.85 -0.58
C THR A 80 9.32 0.21 0.70
N ASN A 81 10.23 -0.31 1.50
CA ASN A 81 10.02 -1.06 2.75
C ASN A 81 9.40 -2.46 2.56
N ALA A 82 8.90 -2.88 1.41
CA ALA A 82 8.19 -4.16 1.26
C ALA A 82 8.91 -5.37 1.89
N PRO A 83 10.23 -5.57 1.70
CA PRO A 83 10.91 -6.73 2.28
C PRO A 83 11.01 -6.76 3.81
N ILE A 84 10.76 -5.63 4.47
CA ILE A 84 10.82 -5.47 5.92
C ILE A 84 9.49 -5.01 6.52
N ALA A 85 8.44 -4.90 5.70
CA ALA A 85 7.15 -4.40 6.12
C ALA A 85 6.40 -5.40 6.99
N ASP A 86 5.77 -4.90 8.04
CA ASP A 86 4.80 -5.61 8.85
C ASP A 86 3.38 -5.32 8.36
N ILE A 87 3.16 -4.11 7.80
CA ILE A 87 1.87 -3.62 7.31
C ILE A 87 1.98 -3.23 5.84
N PHE A 88 1.09 -3.77 5.03
CA PHE A 88 1.02 -3.52 3.59
C PHE A 88 -0.28 -2.78 3.28
N VAL A 89 -0.20 -1.53 2.86
CA VAL A 89 -1.34 -0.82 2.25
C VAL A 89 -1.33 -1.15 0.77
N ILE A 90 -2.30 -1.95 0.33
CA ILE A 90 -2.36 -2.49 -1.04
C ILE A 90 -3.56 -1.91 -1.78
N TRP A 91 -3.33 -1.45 -3.00
CA TRP A 91 -4.37 -1.00 -3.91
C TRP A 91 -4.68 -2.06 -4.95
N ALA A 92 -5.96 -2.34 -5.14
CA ALA A 92 -6.45 -3.32 -6.11
C ALA A 92 -7.76 -2.85 -6.72
N LYS A 93 -8.09 -3.33 -7.90
CA LYS A 93 -9.41 -3.15 -8.51
C LYS A 93 -10.39 -4.18 -7.99
N ASP A 94 -11.59 -3.74 -7.62
CA ASP A 94 -12.70 -4.68 -7.42
C ASP A 94 -13.26 -5.20 -8.77
N GLU A 95 -14.25 -6.08 -8.71
CA GLU A 95 -14.88 -6.69 -9.88
C GLU A 95 -15.60 -5.67 -10.78
N GLN A 96 -15.86 -4.46 -10.28
CA GLN A 96 -16.41 -3.33 -11.04
C GLN A 96 -15.32 -2.40 -11.60
N GLY A 97 -14.05 -2.75 -11.41
CA GLY A 97 -12.92 -1.92 -11.84
C GLY A 97 -12.64 -0.72 -10.93
N ILE A 98 -13.29 -0.65 -9.76
CA ILE A 98 -13.11 0.46 -8.81
C ILE A 98 -11.88 0.18 -7.94
N LEU A 99 -11.02 1.18 -7.79
CA LEU A 99 -9.84 1.09 -6.93
C LEU A 99 -10.23 1.08 -5.46
N ARG A 100 -9.73 0.08 -4.73
CA ARG A 100 -9.93 -0.11 -3.30
C ARG A 100 -8.60 -0.27 -2.59
N GLY A 101 -8.52 0.25 -1.38
CA GLY A 101 -7.39 0.07 -0.49
C GLY A 101 -7.64 -1.05 0.51
N PHE A 102 -6.61 -1.83 0.79
CA PHE A 102 -6.64 -2.95 1.72
C PHE A 102 -5.42 -2.92 2.64
N ILE A 103 -5.60 -3.35 3.87
CA ILE A 103 -4.50 -3.53 4.83
C ILE A 103 -4.22 -5.03 4.94
N ALA A 104 -3.03 -5.44 4.50
CA ALA A 104 -2.50 -6.78 4.76
C ALA A 104 -1.43 -6.71 5.85
N GLU A 105 -1.27 -7.80 6.58
CA GLU A 105 -0.26 -7.98 7.60
C GLU A 105 0.77 -9.01 7.13
N LYS A 106 2.00 -8.91 7.62
CA LYS A 106 3.12 -9.77 7.23
C LYS A 106 2.82 -11.28 7.39
N ASP A 107 2.05 -11.62 8.42
CA ASP A 107 1.74 -13.02 8.76
C ASP A 107 0.50 -13.55 8.02
N ASP A 108 -0.11 -12.74 7.15
CA ASP A 108 -1.18 -13.22 6.30
C ASP A 108 -0.69 -14.32 5.35
N LYS A 109 -1.51 -15.34 5.14
CA LYS A 109 -1.20 -16.38 4.16
C LYS A 109 -1.29 -15.81 2.74
N ASN A 110 -0.44 -16.31 1.85
CA ASN A 110 -0.46 -15.96 0.42
C ASN A 110 -0.02 -14.53 0.09
N ILE A 111 0.74 -13.87 0.98
CA ILE A 111 1.53 -12.70 0.66
C ILE A 111 3.01 -13.04 0.79
N THR A 112 3.79 -12.67 -0.20
CA THR A 112 5.25 -12.84 -0.17
C THR A 112 5.95 -11.62 -0.75
N THR A 113 7.20 -11.43 -0.37
CA THR A 113 8.01 -10.31 -0.87
C THR A 113 9.34 -10.79 -1.42
N ALA A 114 9.87 -10.08 -2.42
CA ALA A 114 11.21 -10.27 -2.92
C ALA A 114 11.96 -8.94 -2.92
N LYS A 115 13.17 -8.93 -2.38
CA LYS A 115 14.03 -7.74 -2.35
C LYS A 115 14.59 -7.47 -3.74
N LEU A 116 14.58 -6.20 -4.15
CA LEU A 116 15.27 -5.75 -5.36
C LEU A 116 16.71 -5.35 -5.00
N GLU A 117 17.65 -6.09 -5.57
CA GLU A 117 19.09 -5.88 -5.39
C GLU A 117 19.68 -5.01 -6.51
N GLY A 118 20.91 -4.54 -6.35
CA GLY A 118 21.66 -3.86 -7.39
C GLY A 118 21.20 -2.42 -7.70
N LYS A 119 20.41 -1.79 -6.85
CA LYS A 119 20.00 -0.38 -7.06
C LYS A 119 21.23 0.53 -7.12
N PHE A 120 21.25 1.45 -8.08
CA PHE A 120 22.32 2.44 -8.24
C PHE A 120 22.33 3.45 -7.08
N ALA A 121 21.15 3.94 -6.67
CA ALA A 121 20.98 4.92 -5.60
C ALA A 121 19.97 4.43 -4.55
N LEU A 122 19.85 5.16 -3.43
CA LEU A 122 18.94 4.87 -2.32
C LEU A 122 19.11 3.43 -1.78
N ARG A 123 20.35 2.96 -1.67
CA ARG A 123 20.66 1.56 -1.33
C ARG A 123 20.26 1.17 0.09
N ALA A 124 20.28 2.11 1.04
CA ALA A 124 19.83 1.85 2.41
C ALA A 124 18.28 1.84 2.55
N SER A 125 17.55 2.34 1.56
CA SER A 125 16.09 2.19 1.50
C SER A 125 15.75 0.85 0.85
N THR A 126 15.40 -0.13 1.66
CA THR A 126 15.00 -1.45 1.16
C THR A 126 13.79 -1.34 0.24
N THR A 127 13.88 -1.89 -0.94
CA THR A 127 12.83 -1.85 -1.96
C THR A 127 12.58 -3.25 -2.48
N GLY A 128 11.34 -3.60 -2.74
CA GLY A 128 10.99 -4.95 -3.17
C GLY A 128 9.78 -5.04 -4.06
N GLN A 129 9.42 -6.28 -4.32
CA GLN A 129 8.17 -6.68 -4.95
C GLN A 129 7.28 -7.31 -3.88
N VAL A 130 5.98 -7.24 -4.08
CA VAL A 130 4.95 -7.91 -3.27
C VAL A 130 4.13 -8.78 -4.20
N PHE A 131 3.97 -10.05 -3.84
CA PHE A 131 3.18 -11.00 -4.58
C PHE A 131 2.00 -11.45 -3.73
N MET A 132 0.84 -11.53 -4.34
CA MET A 132 -0.41 -11.96 -3.71
C MET A 132 -1.03 -13.05 -4.58
N ASP A 133 -1.29 -14.21 -3.97
CA ASP A 133 -1.94 -15.34 -4.63
C ASP A 133 -3.18 -15.73 -3.84
N GLU A 134 -4.32 -15.17 -4.22
CA GLU A 134 -5.58 -15.32 -3.48
C GLU A 134 -5.45 -14.91 -1.98
N LEU A 135 -4.69 -13.84 -1.70
CA LEU A 135 -4.51 -13.29 -0.37
C LEU A 135 -5.87 -12.90 0.22
N PHE A 136 -6.32 -13.58 1.28
CA PHE A 136 -7.58 -13.27 1.93
C PHE A 136 -7.45 -12.06 2.86
N ILE A 137 -8.30 -11.07 2.65
CA ILE A 137 -8.42 -9.86 3.49
C ILE A 137 -9.86 -9.76 3.98
N ALA A 138 -10.07 -9.87 5.28
CA ALA A 138 -11.38 -9.68 5.90
C ALA A 138 -11.93 -8.27 5.65
N PHE A 139 -13.27 -8.13 5.62
CA PHE A 139 -13.93 -6.82 5.39
C PHE A 139 -13.43 -5.72 6.33
N LEU A 140 -13.11 -6.07 7.58
CA LEU A 140 -12.58 -5.15 8.58
C LEU A 140 -11.22 -4.54 8.23
N ARG A 141 -10.49 -5.13 7.28
CA ARG A 141 -9.18 -4.64 6.81
C ARG A 141 -9.22 -3.94 5.46
N LYS A 142 -10.41 -3.76 4.88
CA LYS A 142 -10.62 -2.86 3.74
C LYS A 142 -10.65 -1.42 4.26
N LEU A 143 -9.95 -0.52 3.59
CA LEU A 143 -10.05 0.91 3.86
C LEU A 143 -11.44 1.42 3.47
N LEU A 144 -11.99 2.34 4.26
CA LEU A 144 -13.38 2.80 4.13
C LEU A 144 -13.69 3.36 2.74
N GLU A 145 -14.96 3.29 2.36
CA GLU A 145 -15.51 3.81 1.10
C GLU A 145 -15.60 5.35 1.11
N GLY A 146 -14.50 6.04 1.23
CA GLY A 146 -14.45 7.50 1.03
C GLY A 146 -14.00 7.88 -0.38
N TRP A 147 -13.42 6.95 -1.09
CA TRP A 147 -12.80 7.16 -2.37
C TRP A 147 -13.65 6.58 -3.49
N LYS A 148 -14.65 7.35 -3.94
CA LYS A 148 -15.33 7.03 -5.20
C LYS A 148 -14.34 7.27 -6.34
N ALA A 149 -14.10 6.24 -7.12
CA ALA A 149 -13.20 6.29 -8.29
C ALA A 149 -13.60 7.35 -9.34
N SER A 150 -14.83 7.86 -9.28
CA SER A 150 -15.28 8.98 -10.13
C SER A 150 -14.58 10.31 -9.84
N SER A 151 -13.90 10.44 -8.68
CA SER A 151 -13.05 11.58 -8.33
C SER A 151 -11.56 11.24 -8.37
N PHE A 152 -11.21 9.99 -8.71
CA PHE A 152 -9.85 9.50 -8.74
C PHE A 152 -9.36 9.33 -10.18
N ASN A 153 -9.33 10.41 -10.93
CA ASN A 153 -8.28 10.58 -11.91
C ASN A 153 -7.01 10.80 -11.10
N LEU A 154 -6.36 9.72 -10.68
CA LEU A 154 -5.00 9.74 -10.16
C LEU A 154 -4.06 10.15 -11.30
N THR A 155 -4.20 11.37 -11.75
CA THR A 155 -3.06 12.08 -12.29
C THR A 155 -2.10 12.29 -11.12
N THR A 156 -0.83 12.12 -11.36
CA THR A 156 0.27 12.38 -10.43
C THR A 156 0.07 13.65 -9.60
N LEU A 157 -0.67 14.65 -10.11
CA LEU A 157 -1.02 15.90 -9.44
C LEU A 157 -1.94 15.72 -8.22
N GLN A 158 -2.96 14.88 -8.27
CA GLN A 158 -3.88 14.70 -7.13
C GLN A 158 -3.25 13.91 -6.00
N PHE A 159 -2.31 13.02 -6.31
CA PHE A 159 -1.50 12.36 -5.30
C PHE A 159 -0.59 13.37 -4.57
N PHE A 160 -0.05 14.36 -5.27
CA PHE A 160 0.73 15.45 -4.69
C PHE A 160 -0.14 16.47 -3.93
N GLU A 161 -1.38 16.71 -4.32
CA GLU A 161 -2.30 17.55 -3.54
C GLU A 161 -2.64 16.91 -2.20
N VAL A 162 -2.91 15.60 -2.17
CA VAL A 162 -3.11 14.85 -0.93
C VAL A 162 -1.86 14.88 -0.03
N LEU A 163 -0.66 14.90 -0.61
CA LEU A 163 0.59 15.07 0.14
C LEU A 163 0.82 16.52 0.60
N LYS A 164 0.33 17.50 -0.12
CA LYS A 164 0.48 18.91 0.21
C LYS A 164 -0.33 19.31 1.44
N ASP A 165 -1.51 18.71 1.63
CA ASP A 165 -2.37 18.94 2.80
C ASP A 165 -1.86 18.18 4.05
N ALA A 166 -0.85 17.30 3.90
CA ALA A 166 -0.26 16.50 4.97
C ALA A 166 1.10 17.03 5.46
N LEU A 167 1.64 18.08 4.85
CA LEU A 167 2.90 18.78 5.21
C LEU A 167 2.62 20.16 5.76
#